data_860291fcdceb0f250571d7edfe675fb1
#
_entry.id   860291fcdceb0f250571d7edfe675fb1
#
_cell.length_a   1.000
_cell.length_b   1.000
_cell.length_c   1.000
_cell.angle_alpha   90.00
_cell.angle_beta   90.00
_cell.angle_gamma   90.00
#
_symmetry.space_group_name_H-M   'P 1'
#
loop_
_entity.id
_entity.type
_entity.pdbx_description
1 polymer ?
#
loop_
_entity_poly.entity_id
_entity_poly.type
_entity_poly.pdbx_seq_one_letter_code
_entity_poly.pdbx_strand_id
1 'polypeptide(L)'
;MSKTLATIRLDAETEFDLNGARHGNPYTKEAHELFQKLQFKNLLGRFDVETSANDVEATFCEVTGKAAIEKIFKEAEKAEKVGVAFSKDKGNVLPLFAHPSGIGRIALCYTEKKTVTIPCDMEMDFETLAGMISGLAEKVKVFSMCGLKESLNYLPQAKRENSFDVIVAAYLLNPLKSDYDYEDVAREQLGLLIDEKTEESTKACYEAYTAYMAVEPLNRKMEETGMTKLFREIEMPLVFTLYEMEQAGIHVEGEALKAYGDQLGNRIVELEKEIYDMAGETFNINSPKQL
;
A
#
# COMPACT_ATOMS: atom_id res chain seq x y z
N MET A 1 -17.50 -11.02 -44.20
CA MET A 1 -16.41 -11.33 -43.26
C MET A 1 -16.96 -11.60 -41.83
N SER A 2 -17.73 -10.72 -41.18
CA SER A 2 -18.25 -10.93 -39.81
C SER A 2 -19.12 -12.20 -39.67
N LYS A 3 -20.00 -12.50 -40.63
CA LYS A 3 -20.83 -13.71 -40.58
C LYS A 3 -19.99 -15.00 -40.65
N THR A 4 -18.93 -15.01 -41.46
CA THR A 4 -18.01 -16.16 -41.59
C THR A 4 -17.21 -16.40 -40.31
N LEU A 5 -16.77 -15.32 -39.63
CA LEU A 5 -16.04 -15.39 -38.36
C LEU A 5 -16.95 -15.79 -37.18
N ALA A 6 -18.23 -15.43 -37.23
CA ALA A 6 -19.20 -15.75 -36.19
C ALA A 6 -19.86 -17.15 -36.39
N THR A 7 -19.63 -17.81 -37.54
CA THR A 7 -20.21 -19.13 -37.82
C THR A 7 -19.36 -20.21 -37.17
N ILE A 8 -19.97 -21.04 -36.33
CA ILE A 8 -19.31 -22.18 -35.69
C ILE A 8 -18.99 -23.23 -36.75
N ARG A 9 -17.73 -23.63 -36.85
CA ARG A 9 -17.31 -24.73 -37.69
C ARG A 9 -17.48 -26.06 -36.94
N LEU A 10 -18.27 -26.96 -37.51
CA LEU A 10 -18.53 -28.29 -36.94
C LEU A 10 -17.55 -29.36 -37.48
N ASP A 11 -16.78 -29.00 -38.50
CA ASP A 11 -15.86 -29.86 -39.26
C ASP A 11 -14.39 -29.54 -38.95
N ALA A 12 -14.11 -28.84 -37.87
CA ALA A 12 -12.72 -28.59 -37.48
C ALA A 12 -12.06 -29.91 -37.03
N GLU A 13 -10.94 -30.23 -37.64
CA GLU A 13 -10.12 -31.36 -37.21
C GLU A 13 -9.53 -31.05 -35.85
N THR A 14 -9.99 -31.75 -34.79
CA THR A 14 -9.47 -31.62 -33.42
C THR A 14 -9.13 -33.00 -32.89
N GLU A 15 -7.91 -33.21 -32.50
CA GLU A 15 -7.54 -34.37 -31.68
C GLU A 15 -8.09 -34.17 -30.28
N PHE A 16 -9.19 -34.82 -29.95
CA PHE A 16 -9.82 -34.74 -28.64
C PHE A 16 -9.94 -36.12 -28.01
N ASP A 17 -9.24 -36.32 -26.87
CA ASP A 17 -9.40 -37.49 -26.03
C ASP A 17 -10.30 -37.16 -24.82
N LEU A 18 -11.49 -37.75 -24.78
CA LEU A 18 -12.47 -37.56 -23.71
C LEU A 18 -11.94 -38.05 -22.36
N ASN A 19 -11.09 -39.06 -22.31
CA ASN A 19 -10.50 -39.56 -21.10
C ASN A 19 -9.37 -38.64 -20.59
N GLY A 20 -8.56 -38.13 -21.51
CA GLY A 20 -7.56 -37.12 -21.20
C GLY A 20 -8.12 -35.76 -20.82
N ALA A 21 -9.38 -35.47 -21.23
CA ALA A 21 -10.07 -34.24 -20.88
C ALA A 21 -10.67 -34.22 -19.43
N ARG A 22 -10.55 -35.32 -18.68
CA ARG A 22 -10.93 -35.32 -17.26
C ARG A 22 -9.93 -34.43 -16.49
N HIS A 23 -10.40 -33.29 -16.03
CA HIS A 23 -9.58 -32.45 -15.17
C HIS A 23 -9.60 -32.98 -13.72
N GLY A 24 -8.43 -33.07 -13.11
CA GLY A 24 -8.27 -33.29 -11.67
C GLY A 24 -8.47 -31.98 -10.88
N ASN A 25 -7.95 -31.93 -9.67
CA ASN A 25 -7.89 -30.66 -8.93
C ASN A 25 -6.95 -29.68 -9.66
N PRO A 26 -7.44 -28.56 -10.20
CA PRO A 26 -6.59 -27.57 -10.87
C PRO A 26 -5.77 -26.72 -9.87
N TYR A 27 -6.07 -26.80 -8.58
CA TYR A 27 -5.47 -25.99 -7.52
C TYR A 27 -4.28 -26.74 -6.89
N THR A 28 -3.23 -27.01 -7.69
CA THR A 28 -2.00 -27.65 -7.23
C THR A 28 -0.97 -26.58 -6.80
N LYS A 29 0.05 -26.99 -6.06
CA LYS A 29 1.13 -26.10 -5.64
C LYS A 29 1.85 -25.46 -6.85
N GLU A 30 2.09 -26.26 -7.90
CA GLU A 30 2.73 -25.80 -9.14
C GLU A 30 1.86 -24.78 -9.89
N ALA A 31 0.54 -25.00 -9.92
CA ALA A 31 -0.40 -24.04 -10.48
C ALA A 31 -0.42 -22.75 -9.68
N HIS A 32 -0.37 -22.82 -8.35
CA HIS A 32 -0.28 -21.66 -7.47
C HIS A 32 0.98 -20.83 -7.77
N GLU A 33 2.16 -21.45 -7.83
CA GLU A 33 3.43 -20.80 -8.17
C GLU A 33 3.37 -20.13 -9.56
N LEU A 34 2.74 -20.81 -10.55
CA LEU A 34 2.56 -20.24 -11.87
C LEU A 34 1.62 -19.03 -11.88
N PHE A 35 0.51 -19.10 -11.14
CA PHE A 35 -0.44 -17.98 -11.03
C PHE A 35 0.16 -16.79 -10.31
N GLN A 36 1.03 -17.03 -9.32
CA GLN A 36 1.85 -15.98 -8.71
C GLN A 36 2.74 -15.30 -9.74
N LYS A 37 3.50 -16.10 -10.50
CA LYS A 37 4.39 -15.59 -11.55
C LYS A 37 3.64 -14.80 -12.62
N LEU A 38 2.42 -15.20 -12.96
CA LEU A 38 1.55 -14.55 -13.93
C LEU A 38 0.71 -13.42 -13.33
N GLN A 39 0.81 -13.15 -12.03
CA GLN A 39 0.09 -12.09 -11.31
C GLN A 39 -1.45 -12.21 -11.37
N PHE A 40 -1.98 -13.43 -11.37
CA PHE A 40 -3.42 -13.67 -11.36
C PHE A 40 -4.02 -13.54 -9.95
N LYS A 41 -4.03 -12.31 -9.41
CA LYS A 41 -4.48 -12.00 -8.03
C LYS A 41 -5.81 -12.66 -7.66
N ASN A 42 -6.85 -12.50 -8.49
CA ASN A 42 -8.20 -13.01 -8.22
C ASN A 42 -8.31 -14.54 -8.25
N LEU A 43 -7.34 -15.23 -8.82
CA LEU A 43 -7.32 -16.69 -8.88
C LEU A 43 -6.52 -17.32 -7.73
N LEU A 44 -5.57 -16.59 -7.17
CA LEU A 44 -4.76 -17.05 -6.03
C LEU A 44 -5.62 -17.34 -4.79
N GLY A 45 -6.65 -16.53 -4.53
CA GLY A 45 -7.59 -16.73 -3.43
C GLY A 45 -8.49 -17.99 -3.56
N ARG A 46 -8.41 -18.73 -4.67
CA ARG A 46 -9.14 -19.99 -4.88
C ARG A 46 -8.34 -21.24 -4.51
N PHE A 47 -7.07 -21.06 -4.21
CA PHE A 47 -6.22 -22.15 -3.75
C PHE A 47 -6.41 -22.32 -2.24
N ASP A 48 -6.92 -23.48 -1.81
CA ASP A 48 -6.84 -23.94 -0.40
C ASP A 48 -5.40 -24.38 -0.09
N VAL A 49 -4.41 -23.61 -0.48
CA VAL A 49 -3.07 -23.81 0.04
C VAL A 49 -3.13 -23.26 1.46
N GLU A 50 -2.96 -24.11 2.46
CA GLU A 50 -2.51 -23.61 3.75
C GLU A 50 -1.29 -22.74 3.43
N THR A 51 -1.47 -21.43 3.47
CA THR A 51 -0.35 -20.51 3.37
C THR A 51 0.53 -20.85 4.53
N SER A 52 1.57 -21.66 4.27
CA SER A 52 2.61 -21.84 5.26
C SER A 52 3.05 -20.42 5.62
N ALA A 53 2.91 -20.09 6.89
CA ALA A 53 3.40 -18.81 7.40
C ALA A 53 4.75 -18.57 6.75
N ASN A 54 4.94 -17.41 6.14
CA ASN A 54 6.22 -17.14 5.51
C ASN A 54 7.30 -17.35 6.58
N ASP A 55 8.39 -18.02 6.28
CA ASP A 55 9.48 -18.27 7.24
C ASP A 55 9.94 -16.99 7.98
N VAL A 56 9.68 -15.82 7.37
CA VAL A 56 10.01 -14.52 7.96
C VAL A 56 9.17 -14.17 9.19
N GLU A 57 7.97 -14.72 9.36
CA GLU A 57 7.12 -14.47 10.54
C GLU A 57 7.79 -14.94 11.83
N ALA A 58 8.65 -15.95 11.76
CA ALA A 58 9.44 -16.38 12.91
C ALA A 58 10.40 -15.30 13.44
N THR A 59 10.65 -14.25 12.64
CA THR A 59 11.49 -13.09 13.02
C THR A 59 10.68 -11.94 13.60
N PHE A 60 9.35 -12.04 13.58
CA PHE A 60 8.45 -10.99 14.07
C PHE A 60 8.19 -11.18 15.56
N CYS A 61 8.26 -10.10 16.31
CA CYS A 61 7.97 -10.14 17.73
C CYS A 61 7.32 -8.85 18.21
N GLU A 62 6.41 -8.98 19.17
CA GLU A 62 5.86 -7.83 19.88
C GLU A 62 6.76 -7.48 21.05
N VAL A 63 6.99 -6.18 21.25
CA VAL A 63 7.80 -5.65 22.35
C VAL A 63 6.95 -4.65 23.14
N THR A 64 6.85 -4.88 24.43
CA THR A 64 6.13 -4.01 25.38
C THR A 64 7.04 -3.61 26.53
N GLY A 65 6.69 -2.52 27.21
CA GLY A 65 7.42 -1.99 28.35
C GLY A 65 8.60 -1.10 27.94
N LYS A 66 8.65 0.06 28.54
CA LYS A 66 9.56 1.16 28.24
C LYS A 66 11.03 0.75 28.12
N ALA A 67 11.56 -0.01 29.09
CA ALA A 67 12.97 -0.41 29.09
C ALA A 67 13.34 -1.31 27.91
N ALA A 68 12.44 -2.23 27.50
CA ALA A 68 12.65 -3.09 26.35
C ALA A 68 12.60 -2.30 25.05
N ILE A 69 11.67 -1.36 24.92
CA ILE A 69 11.52 -0.49 23.76
C ILE A 69 12.75 0.40 23.61
N GLU A 70 13.20 1.07 24.68
CA GLU A 70 14.42 1.89 24.65
C GLU A 70 15.67 1.09 24.23
N LYS A 71 15.75 -0.17 24.65
CA LYS A 71 16.84 -1.06 24.21
C LYS A 71 16.78 -1.34 22.71
N ILE A 72 15.58 -1.61 22.16
CA ILE A 72 15.39 -1.83 20.74
C ILE A 72 15.82 -0.60 19.92
N PHE A 73 15.42 0.59 20.33
CA PHE A 73 15.82 1.82 19.65
C PHE A 73 17.35 2.04 19.70
N LYS A 74 18.00 1.75 20.81
CA LYS A 74 19.48 1.81 20.92
C LYS A 74 20.17 0.77 20.02
N GLU A 75 19.55 -0.38 19.80
CA GLU A 75 20.06 -1.36 18.82
C GLU A 75 19.85 -0.85 17.39
N ALA A 76 18.66 -0.33 17.07
CA ALA A 76 18.31 0.20 15.76
C ALA A 76 19.15 1.43 15.34
N GLU A 77 19.55 2.30 16.29
CA GLU A 77 20.45 3.43 16.03
C GLU A 77 21.82 3.01 15.46
N LYS A 78 22.22 1.77 15.69
CA LYS A 78 23.48 1.22 15.17
C LYS A 78 23.34 0.58 13.79
N ALA A 79 22.12 0.40 13.32
CA ALA A 79 21.85 -0.15 12.01
C ALA A 79 22.15 0.87 10.91
N GLU A 80 22.62 0.40 9.78
CA GLU A 80 22.82 1.28 8.61
C GLU A 80 21.49 1.68 7.98
N LYS A 81 20.51 0.78 8.07
CA LYS A 81 19.19 0.91 7.44
C LYS A 81 18.10 0.50 8.43
N VAL A 82 16.96 1.16 8.36
CA VAL A 82 15.75 0.79 9.09
C VAL A 82 14.54 0.87 8.17
N GLY A 83 13.58 -0.04 8.36
CA GLY A 83 12.26 -0.01 7.75
C GLY A 83 11.21 0.22 8.83
N VAL A 84 10.29 1.15 8.61
CA VAL A 84 9.29 1.57 9.60
C VAL A 84 7.90 1.52 9.01
N ALA A 85 6.92 1.15 9.82
CA ALA A 85 5.50 1.24 9.49
C ALA A 85 4.70 1.81 10.68
N PHE A 86 3.68 2.60 10.36
CA PHE A 86 2.68 3.12 11.30
C PHE A 86 1.34 2.45 10.99
N SER A 87 0.87 1.60 11.91
CA SER A 87 -0.38 0.86 11.73
C SER A 87 -1.53 1.49 12.50
N LYS A 88 -2.70 1.50 11.86
CA LYS A 88 -3.97 1.90 12.49
C LYS A 88 -4.57 0.83 13.39
N ASP A 89 -3.87 -0.29 13.56
CA ASP A 89 -4.28 -1.31 14.53
C ASP A 89 -4.26 -0.73 15.94
N LYS A 90 -5.43 -0.53 16.49
CA LYS A 90 -5.62 0.01 17.83
C LYS A 90 -5.34 -1.03 18.92
N GLY A 91 -5.22 -2.32 18.55
CA GLY A 91 -5.07 -3.40 19.53
C GLY A 91 -6.12 -3.28 20.67
N ASN A 92 -5.66 -3.38 21.91
CA ASN A 92 -6.51 -3.22 23.11
C ASN A 92 -6.55 -1.78 23.65
N VAL A 93 -6.16 -0.77 22.86
CA VAL A 93 -6.16 0.62 23.33
C VAL A 93 -7.60 1.11 23.46
N LEU A 94 -7.98 1.53 24.67
CA LEU A 94 -9.29 2.11 24.92
C LEU A 94 -9.46 3.38 24.06
N PRO A 95 -10.63 3.62 23.45
CA PRO A 95 -10.87 4.78 22.58
C PRO A 95 -10.51 6.14 23.18
N LEU A 96 -10.58 6.25 24.53
CA LEU A 96 -10.24 7.46 25.28
C LEU A 96 -8.75 7.83 25.19
N PHE A 97 -7.88 6.86 24.92
CA PHE A 97 -6.42 7.03 24.84
C PHE A 97 -5.89 6.88 23.40
N ALA A 98 -6.78 6.70 22.42
CA ALA A 98 -6.37 6.62 21.03
C ALA A 98 -5.94 8.01 20.53
N HIS A 99 -4.75 8.10 19.95
CA HIS A 99 -4.28 9.32 19.31
C HIS A 99 -5.22 9.72 18.14
N PRO A 100 -5.44 11.03 17.89
CA PRO A 100 -6.29 11.51 16.78
C PRO A 100 -5.93 10.96 15.40
N SER A 101 -4.65 10.61 15.17
CA SER A 101 -4.21 9.94 13.93
C SER A 101 -4.86 8.57 13.70
N GLY A 102 -5.39 7.96 14.76
CA GLY A 102 -5.86 6.57 14.75
C GLY A 102 -4.75 5.52 14.71
N ILE A 103 -3.47 5.92 14.77
CA ILE A 103 -2.34 5.00 14.83
C ILE A 103 -2.29 4.40 16.22
N GLY A 104 -2.29 3.08 16.31
CA GLY A 104 -2.25 2.34 17.57
C GLY A 104 -1.02 1.46 17.72
N ARG A 105 -0.17 1.41 16.70
CA ARG A 105 0.99 0.50 16.68
C ARG A 105 2.08 1.02 15.75
N ILE A 106 3.34 0.80 16.12
CA ILE A 106 4.52 1.05 15.28
C ILE A 106 5.21 -0.28 15.02
N ALA A 107 5.71 -0.49 13.81
CA ALA A 107 6.60 -1.58 13.50
C ALA A 107 7.96 -1.07 13.01
N LEU A 108 9.03 -1.76 13.40
CA LEU A 108 10.41 -1.40 13.11
C LEU A 108 11.21 -2.65 12.73
N CYS A 109 11.78 -2.65 11.53
CA CYS A 109 12.74 -3.62 11.06
C CYS A 109 14.13 -2.95 10.96
N TYR A 110 15.13 -3.51 11.62
CA TYR A 110 16.50 -2.99 11.62
C TYR A 110 17.55 -4.06 11.35
N THR A 111 17.13 -5.32 11.19
CA THR A 111 17.94 -6.41 10.66
C THR A 111 17.03 -7.39 9.93
N GLU A 112 17.58 -8.18 9.01
CA GLU A 112 16.84 -9.24 8.29
C GLU A 112 16.17 -10.27 9.19
N LYS A 113 16.69 -10.43 10.43
CA LYS A 113 16.29 -11.47 11.38
C LYS A 113 15.44 -10.94 12.53
N LYS A 114 15.10 -9.65 12.53
CA LYS A 114 14.36 -9.08 13.65
C LYS A 114 13.51 -7.89 13.18
N THR A 115 12.22 -8.11 13.20
CA THR A 115 11.22 -7.07 13.03
C THR A 115 10.37 -7.03 14.30
N VAL A 116 10.22 -5.86 14.88
CA VAL A 116 9.47 -5.67 16.11
C VAL A 116 8.21 -4.86 15.85
N THR A 117 7.15 -5.18 16.56
CA THR A 117 5.95 -4.35 16.65
C THR A 117 5.79 -3.87 18.07
N ILE A 118 5.39 -2.62 18.22
CA ILE A 118 5.28 -1.91 19.48
C ILE A 118 3.87 -1.31 19.54
N PRO A 119 2.98 -1.83 20.38
CA PRO A 119 1.67 -1.20 20.60
C PRO A 119 1.84 0.14 21.32
N CYS A 120 1.03 1.12 20.93
CA CYS A 120 0.93 2.37 21.68
C CYS A 120 0.10 2.12 22.95
N ASP A 121 0.64 2.50 24.09
CA ASP A 121 -0.01 2.35 25.39
C ASP A 121 0.14 3.62 26.25
N MET A 122 -0.22 3.54 27.54
CA MET A 122 -0.14 4.69 28.45
C MET A 122 1.29 5.09 28.83
N GLU A 123 2.27 4.17 28.73
CA GLU A 123 3.67 4.46 29.06
C GLU A 123 4.46 4.90 27.82
N MET A 124 4.07 4.38 26.67
CA MET A 124 4.70 4.63 25.37
C MET A 124 3.61 4.98 24.35
N ASP A 125 3.11 6.21 24.48
CA ASP A 125 2.11 6.73 23.56
C ASP A 125 2.67 6.96 22.15
N PHE A 126 1.79 7.20 21.22
CA PHE A 126 2.18 7.38 19.81
C PHE A 126 3.13 8.55 19.62
N GLU A 127 2.94 9.68 20.33
CA GLU A 127 3.81 10.85 20.19
C GLU A 127 5.24 10.55 20.66
N THR A 128 5.38 9.85 21.79
CA THR A 128 6.68 9.40 22.31
C THR A 128 7.37 8.47 21.32
N LEU A 129 6.66 7.47 20.82
CA LEU A 129 7.21 6.50 19.86
C LEU A 129 7.55 7.16 18.52
N ALA A 130 6.69 8.03 18.01
CA ALA A 130 6.95 8.80 16.79
C ALA A 130 8.16 9.72 16.93
N GLY A 131 8.32 10.35 18.09
CA GLY A 131 9.52 11.13 18.42
C GLY A 131 10.80 10.29 18.42
N MET A 132 10.75 9.06 18.95
CA MET A 132 11.88 8.13 18.91
C MET A 132 12.19 7.69 17.47
N ILE A 133 11.16 7.39 16.64
CA ILE A 133 11.34 7.07 15.23
C ILE A 133 11.91 8.25 14.45
N SER A 134 11.41 9.47 14.71
CA SER A 134 11.92 10.69 14.11
C SER A 134 13.41 10.91 14.42
N GLY A 135 13.81 10.71 15.68
CA GLY A 135 15.22 10.76 16.09
C GLY A 135 16.07 9.66 15.45
N LEU A 136 15.49 8.48 15.20
CA LEU A 136 16.15 7.40 14.48
C LEU A 136 16.33 7.75 12.99
N ALA A 137 15.31 8.34 12.36
CA ALA A 137 15.36 8.81 10.96
C ALA A 137 16.50 9.81 10.73
N GLU A 138 16.85 10.62 11.73
CA GLU A 138 17.99 11.52 11.63
C GLU A 138 19.36 10.83 11.62
N LYS A 139 19.47 9.69 12.32
CA LYS A 139 20.77 9.05 12.62
C LYS A 139 21.20 7.99 11.63
N VAL A 140 20.24 7.24 11.06
CA VAL A 140 20.55 6.11 10.18
C VAL A 140 20.94 6.57 8.77
N LYS A 141 21.69 5.74 8.05
CA LYS A 141 22.07 6.04 6.66
C LYS A 141 20.90 5.89 5.68
N VAL A 142 19.98 4.96 5.93
CA VAL A 142 18.78 4.77 5.12
C VAL A 142 17.59 4.59 6.04
N PHE A 143 16.65 5.50 5.93
CA PHE A 143 15.35 5.46 6.60
C PHE A 143 14.28 5.15 5.56
N SER A 144 13.63 3.99 5.65
CA SER A 144 12.69 3.54 4.63
C SER A 144 11.28 3.31 5.17
N MET A 145 10.29 3.65 4.37
CA MET A 145 8.87 3.43 4.63
C MET A 145 8.14 3.06 3.33
N CYS A 146 6.98 2.46 3.48
CA CYS A 146 6.02 2.29 2.40
C CYS A 146 5.01 3.45 2.46
N GLY A 147 5.20 4.51 1.64
CA GLY A 147 4.39 5.72 1.70
C GLY A 147 4.86 6.70 2.78
N LEU A 148 6.02 7.29 2.58
CA LEU A 148 6.65 8.21 3.53
C LEU A 148 5.85 9.50 3.75
N LYS A 149 5.24 10.07 2.68
CA LYS A 149 4.58 11.38 2.72
C LYS A 149 3.53 11.50 3.83
N GLU A 150 2.69 10.49 3.97
CA GLU A 150 1.61 10.43 4.96
C GLU A 150 2.12 10.42 6.41
N SER A 151 3.38 10.00 6.59
CA SER A 151 4.02 9.86 7.89
C SER A 151 4.87 11.08 8.30
N LEU A 152 5.21 11.97 7.35
CA LEU A 152 6.10 13.12 7.61
C LEU A 152 5.60 14.05 8.69
N ASN A 153 4.29 14.15 8.89
CA ASN A 153 3.71 14.96 9.98
C ASN A 153 4.18 14.52 11.38
N TYR A 154 4.60 13.25 11.52
CA TYR A 154 5.08 12.66 12.77
C TYR A 154 6.60 12.52 12.80
N LEU A 155 7.27 12.88 11.73
CA LEU A 155 8.70 12.64 11.52
C LEU A 155 9.46 13.95 11.19
N PRO A 156 9.43 14.98 12.09
CA PRO A 156 10.02 16.29 11.79
C PRO A 156 11.54 16.26 11.57
N GLN A 157 12.22 15.19 11.98
CA GLN A 157 13.67 15.02 11.81
C GLN A 157 14.04 14.14 10.61
N ALA A 158 13.04 13.63 9.85
CA ALA A 158 13.31 12.89 8.62
C ALA A 158 13.98 13.79 7.59
N LYS A 159 15.05 13.29 6.97
CA LYS A 159 15.86 14.02 6.02
C LYS A 159 15.63 13.51 4.61
N ARG A 160 15.66 14.43 3.63
CA ARG A 160 15.50 14.07 2.20
C ARG A 160 16.62 13.15 1.72
N GLU A 161 17.83 13.35 2.24
CA GLU A 161 19.04 12.69 1.76
C GLU A 161 19.12 11.20 2.12
N ASN A 162 18.56 10.82 3.27
CA ASN A 162 18.61 9.45 3.77
C ASN A 162 17.26 8.73 3.73
N SER A 163 16.20 9.40 3.31
CA SER A 163 14.87 8.80 3.20
C SER A 163 14.72 7.98 1.92
N PHE A 164 13.97 6.89 2.02
CA PHE A 164 13.65 6.01 0.91
C PHE A 164 12.17 5.60 0.98
N ASP A 165 11.39 6.07 0.02
CA ASP A 165 10.01 5.63 -0.13
C ASP A 165 9.94 4.44 -1.08
N VAL A 166 9.58 3.28 -0.54
CA VAL A 166 9.51 2.01 -1.27
C VAL A 166 8.42 2.04 -2.34
N ILE A 167 7.31 2.73 -2.07
CA ILE A 167 6.18 2.83 -3.01
C ILE A 167 6.55 3.71 -4.20
N VAL A 168 7.23 4.83 -3.96
CA VAL A 168 7.73 5.71 -5.04
C VAL A 168 8.74 4.97 -5.93
N ALA A 169 9.65 4.21 -5.32
CA ALA A 169 10.61 3.41 -6.07
C ALA A 169 9.92 2.31 -6.92
N ALA A 170 8.92 1.65 -6.36
CA ALA A 170 8.12 0.63 -7.08
C ALA A 170 7.32 1.25 -8.24
N TYR A 171 6.73 2.42 -8.03
CA TYR A 171 6.03 3.19 -9.06
C TYR A 171 6.93 3.53 -10.25
N LEU A 172 8.13 4.04 -10.00
CA LEU A 172 9.08 4.37 -11.06
C LEU A 172 9.46 3.17 -11.93
N LEU A 173 9.58 1.99 -11.33
CA LEU A 173 9.94 0.76 -12.05
C LEU A 173 8.77 0.16 -12.85
N ASN A 174 7.54 0.43 -12.48
CA ASN A 174 6.36 -0.06 -13.20
C ASN A 174 5.18 0.92 -13.10
N PRO A 175 5.15 2.03 -13.83
CA PRO A 175 4.14 3.08 -13.72
C PRO A 175 2.77 2.70 -14.30
N LEU A 176 2.59 1.47 -14.80
CA LEU A 176 1.35 1.02 -15.45
C LEU A 176 0.34 0.41 -14.49
N LYS A 177 0.69 0.25 -13.22
CA LYS A 177 -0.25 -0.20 -12.19
C LYS A 177 -1.17 0.94 -11.76
N SER A 178 -2.41 0.60 -11.37
CA SER A 178 -3.36 1.54 -10.80
C SER A 178 -3.07 1.86 -9.34
N ASP A 179 -2.59 0.86 -8.60
CA ASP A 179 -2.37 0.94 -7.17
C ASP A 179 -1.02 0.33 -6.77
N TYR A 180 -0.43 0.88 -5.72
CA TYR A 180 0.84 0.43 -5.13
C TYR A 180 0.66 0.34 -3.63
N ASP A 181 0.75 -0.86 -3.09
CA ASP A 181 0.75 -1.14 -1.66
C ASP A 181 1.98 -1.96 -1.26
N TYR A 182 2.21 -2.08 0.03
CA TYR A 182 3.35 -2.82 0.54
C TYR A 182 3.23 -4.33 0.26
N GLU A 183 2.01 -4.87 0.19
CA GLU A 183 1.76 -6.27 -0.14
C GLU A 183 2.21 -6.59 -1.58
N ASP A 184 1.94 -5.67 -2.51
CA ASP A 184 2.40 -5.81 -3.89
C ASP A 184 3.93 -5.79 -3.96
N VAL A 185 4.58 -4.88 -3.25
CA VAL A 185 6.05 -4.81 -3.19
C VAL A 185 6.62 -6.06 -2.53
N ALA A 186 6.05 -6.52 -1.41
CA ALA A 186 6.46 -7.74 -0.72
C ALA A 186 6.42 -8.94 -1.66
N ARG A 187 5.35 -9.08 -2.44
CA ARG A 187 5.20 -10.15 -3.43
C ARG A 187 6.20 -10.04 -4.58
N GLU A 188 6.35 -8.86 -5.18
CA GLU A 188 7.14 -8.66 -6.40
C GLU A 188 8.65 -8.61 -6.17
N GLN A 189 9.07 -8.07 -5.04
CA GLN A 189 10.49 -7.89 -4.73
C GLN A 189 11.02 -8.98 -3.81
N LEU A 190 10.17 -9.55 -2.94
CA LEU A 190 10.60 -10.47 -1.88
C LEU A 190 9.98 -11.86 -2.01
N GLY A 191 8.98 -12.04 -2.91
CA GLY A 191 8.28 -13.31 -3.07
C GLY A 191 7.37 -13.67 -1.89
N LEU A 192 7.03 -12.70 -1.03
CA LEU A 192 6.19 -12.91 0.13
C LEU A 192 4.70 -12.77 -0.24
N LEU A 193 3.89 -13.69 0.26
CA LEU A 193 2.44 -13.61 0.17
C LEU A 193 1.88 -13.29 1.55
N ILE A 194 1.08 -12.25 1.59
CA ILE A 194 0.42 -11.78 2.82
C ILE A 194 -1.08 -12.05 2.65
N ASP A 195 -1.64 -12.88 3.53
CA ASP A 195 -3.07 -13.18 3.51
C ASP A 195 -3.87 -11.97 4.03
N GLU A 196 -5.01 -11.70 3.41
CA GLU A 196 -5.93 -10.65 3.88
C GLU A 196 -6.39 -10.89 5.34
N LYS A 197 -6.44 -12.15 5.77
CA LYS A 197 -6.82 -12.55 7.13
C LYS A 197 -5.68 -12.48 8.15
N THR A 198 -4.47 -12.13 7.72
CA THR A 198 -3.32 -11.95 8.63
C THR A 198 -3.67 -10.89 9.68
N GLU A 199 -3.29 -11.13 10.92
CA GLU A 199 -3.50 -10.17 12.01
C GLU A 199 -2.81 -8.83 11.71
N GLU A 200 -3.44 -7.72 12.09
CA GLU A 200 -2.94 -6.37 11.81
C GLU A 200 -1.56 -6.10 12.44
N SER A 201 -1.27 -6.71 13.58
CA SER A 201 0.06 -6.66 14.20
C SER A 201 1.14 -7.30 13.32
N THR A 202 0.82 -8.43 12.72
CA THR A 202 1.70 -9.16 11.79
C THR A 202 1.80 -8.42 10.45
N LYS A 203 0.71 -7.82 9.95
CA LYS A 203 0.73 -6.96 8.77
C LYS A 203 1.66 -5.76 8.95
N ALA A 204 1.62 -5.11 10.12
CA ALA A 204 2.54 -4.02 10.43
C ALA A 204 4.01 -4.47 10.38
N CYS A 205 4.31 -5.69 10.88
CA CYS A 205 5.65 -6.27 10.76
C CYS A 205 6.01 -6.53 9.29
N TYR A 206 5.10 -7.06 8.49
CA TYR A 206 5.34 -7.25 7.05
C TYR A 206 5.63 -5.94 6.33
N GLU A 207 4.89 -4.87 6.64
CA GLU A 207 5.11 -3.56 6.05
C GLU A 207 6.50 -3.01 6.41
N ALA A 208 6.89 -3.01 7.69
CA ALA A 208 8.21 -2.58 8.13
C ALA A 208 9.34 -3.47 7.57
N TYR A 209 9.12 -4.79 7.49
CA TYR A 209 10.05 -5.73 6.89
C TYR A 209 10.20 -5.47 5.39
N THR A 210 9.10 -5.23 4.68
CA THR A 210 9.10 -4.87 3.25
C THR A 210 9.83 -3.55 3.03
N ALA A 211 9.55 -2.54 3.84
CA ALA A 211 10.25 -1.26 3.80
C ALA A 211 11.77 -1.43 3.97
N TYR A 212 12.20 -2.35 4.83
CA TYR A 212 13.63 -2.65 5.04
C TYR A 212 14.24 -3.46 3.90
N MET A 213 13.60 -4.58 3.52
CA MET A 213 14.18 -5.55 2.59
C MET A 213 14.11 -5.13 1.13
N ALA A 214 13.08 -4.37 0.73
CA ALA A 214 12.89 -3.97 -0.66
C ALA A 214 13.87 -2.88 -1.13
N VAL A 215 14.57 -2.19 -0.23
CA VAL A 215 15.52 -1.13 -0.59
C VAL A 215 16.59 -1.62 -1.56
N GLU A 216 17.22 -2.75 -1.27
CA GLU A 216 18.32 -3.28 -2.09
C GLU A 216 17.85 -3.75 -3.49
N PRO A 217 16.81 -4.61 -3.61
CA PRO A 217 16.34 -5.04 -4.93
C PRO A 217 15.79 -3.89 -5.76
N LEU A 218 15.12 -2.89 -5.15
CA LEU A 218 14.62 -1.72 -5.85
C LEU A 218 15.77 -0.82 -6.34
N ASN A 219 16.77 -0.54 -5.50
CA ASN A 219 17.95 0.23 -5.92
C ASN A 219 18.64 -0.44 -7.10
N ARG A 220 18.88 -1.76 -7.05
CA ARG A 220 19.51 -2.50 -8.15
C ARG A 220 18.72 -2.35 -9.45
N LYS A 221 17.40 -2.54 -9.41
CA LYS A 221 16.56 -2.38 -10.59
C LYS A 221 16.54 -0.94 -11.12
N MET A 222 16.56 0.05 -10.24
CA MET A 222 16.66 1.46 -10.64
C MET A 222 18.01 1.78 -11.29
N GLU A 223 19.10 1.19 -10.83
CA GLU A 223 20.41 1.30 -11.48
C GLU A 223 20.40 0.66 -12.86
N GLU A 224 19.89 -0.55 -12.99
CA GLU A 224 19.77 -1.29 -14.28
C GLU A 224 18.92 -0.52 -15.31
N THR A 225 17.87 0.18 -14.85
CA THR A 225 16.95 0.93 -15.71
C THR A 225 17.32 2.41 -15.87
N GLY A 226 18.39 2.88 -15.20
CA GLY A 226 18.81 4.29 -15.23
C GLY A 226 17.90 5.25 -14.46
N MET A 227 17.03 4.76 -13.60
CA MET A 227 16.04 5.55 -12.84
C MET A 227 16.59 6.15 -11.53
N THR A 228 17.78 5.76 -11.08
CA THR A 228 18.38 6.18 -9.80
C THR A 228 18.45 7.70 -9.66
N LYS A 229 18.85 8.40 -10.72
CA LYS A 229 18.96 9.86 -10.70
C LYS A 229 17.59 10.52 -10.58
N LEU A 230 16.58 10.05 -11.34
CA LEU A 230 15.21 10.52 -11.25
C LEU A 230 14.67 10.34 -9.82
N PHE A 231 14.84 9.15 -9.25
CA PHE A 231 14.41 8.86 -7.89
C PHE A 231 15.05 9.78 -6.85
N ARG A 232 16.39 9.92 -6.88
CA ARG A 232 17.13 10.65 -5.85
C ARG A 232 17.03 12.16 -5.95
N GLU A 233 17.05 12.71 -7.17
CA GLU A 233 17.13 14.16 -7.39
C GLU A 233 15.76 14.81 -7.61
N ILE A 234 14.73 14.05 -7.97
CA ILE A 234 13.39 14.57 -8.28
C ILE A 234 12.34 13.96 -7.38
N GLU A 235 12.11 12.65 -7.45
CA GLU A 235 10.95 12.03 -6.80
C GLU A 235 11.01 12.07 -5.26
N MET A 236 12.15 11.70 -4.68
CA MET A 236 12.30 11.77 -3.22
C MET A 236 12.22 13.20 -2.67
N PRO A 237 12.91 14.22 -3.25
CA PRO A 237 12.69 15.61 -2.86
C PRO A 237 11.24 16.07 -3.04
N LEU A 238 10.53 15.59 -4.09
CA LEU A 238 9.14 15.95 -4.35
C LEU A 238 8.20 15.44 -3.25
N VAL A 239 8.45 14.28 -2.66
CA VAL A 239 7.68 13.77 -1.50
C VAL A 239 7.59 14.81 -0.38
N PHE A 240 8.72 15.41 -0.02
CA PHE A 240 8.78 16.44 1.02
C PHE A 240 8.14 17.76 0.57
N THR A 241 8.37 18.16 -0.67
CA THR A 241 7.79 19.38 -1.21
C THR A 241 6.27 19.30 -1.27
N LEU A 242 5.71 18.17 -1.73
CA LEU A 242 4.27 17.94 -1.74
C LEU A 242 3.68 17.94 -0.31
N TYR A 243 4.38 17.32 0.64
CA TYR A 243 3.99 17.39 2.04
C TYR A 243 3.95 18.85 2.56
N GLU A 244 5.01 19.64 2.32
CA GLU A 244 5.07 21.04 2.71
C GLU A 244 3.94 21.88 2.07
N MET A 245 3.62 21.64 0.79
CA MET A 245 2.51 22.28 0.10
C MET A 245 1.15 21.91 0.70
N GLU A 246 0.94 20.65 1.05
CA GLU A 246 -0.28 20.17 1.70
C GLU A 246 -0.44 20.79 3.10
N GLN A 247 0.66 20.95 3.86
CA GLN A 247 0.63 21.63 5.16
C GLN A 247 0.35 23.12 5.05
N ALA A 248 0.89 23.78 4.04
CA ALA A 248 0.62 25.20 3.77
C ALA A 248 -0.84 25.43 3.34
N GLY A 249 -1.45 24.45 2.66
CA GLY A 249 -2.78 24.52 2.14
C GLY A 249 -2.94 25.56 1.02
N ILE A 250 -4.18 25.78 0.62
CA ILE A 250 -4.57 26.81 -0.34
C ILE A 250 -5.65 27.71 0.24
N HIS A 251 -5.60 28.98 -0.08
CA HIS A 251 -6.68 29.89 0.26
C HIS A 251 -7.88 29.66 -0.68
N VAL A 252 -9.06 29.44 -0.10
CA VAL A 252 -10.30 29.28 -0.85
C VAL A 252 -11.26 30.39 -0.46
N GLU A 253 -11.74 31.15 -1.44
CA GLU A 253 -12.81 32.14 -1.24
C GLU A 253 -14.16 31.42 -1.14
N GLY A 254 -14.59 31.08 0.08
CA GLY A 254 -15.79 30.29 0.33
C GLY A 254 -17.09 30.91 -0.24
N GLU A 255 -17.23 32.22 -0.17
CA GLU A 255 -18.39 32.93 -0.72
C GLU A 255 -18.48 32.85 -2.26
N ALA A 256 -17.32 32.97 -2.94
CA ALA A 256 -17.25 32.83 -4.39
C ALA A 256 -17.56 31.38 -4.82
N LEU A 257 -17.03 30.39 -4.10
CA LEU A 257 -17.30 28.98 -4.36
C LEU A 257 -18.79 28.66 -4.16
N LYS A 258 -19.39 29.18 -3.08
CA LYS A 258 -20.83 29.02 -2.82
C LYS A 258 -21.69 29.65 -3.90
N ALA A 259 -21.39 30.88 -4.27
CA ALA A 259 -22.15 31.59 -5.34
C ALA A 259 -22.07 30.82 -6.67
N TYR A 260 -20.89 30.26 -7.00
CA TYR A 260 -20.74 29.43 -8.18
C TYR A 260 -21.51 28.10 -8.06
N GLY A 261 -21.48 27.46 -6.89
CA GLY A 261 -22.27 26.26 -6.61
C GLY A 261 -23.79 26.49 -6.75
N ASP A 262 -24.30 27.61 -6.23
CA ASP A 262 -25.70 28.00 -6.36
C ASP A 262 -26.08 28.24 -7.84
N GLN A 263 -25.22 28.88 -8.61
CA GLN A 263 -25.42 29.09 -10.06
C GLN A 263 -25.50 27.77 -10.83
N LEU A 264 -24.57 26.83 -10.53
CA LEU A 264 -24.59 25.49 -11.14
C LEU A 264 -25.81 24.68 -10.72
N GLY A 265 -26.20 24.75 -9.44
CA GLY A 265 -27.40 24.09 -8.93
C GLY A 265 -28.68 24.56 -9.64
N ASN A 266 -28.86 25.88 -9.82
CA ASN A 266 -29.99 26.43 -10.57
C ASN A 266 -29.99 25.92 -12.03
N ARG A 267 -28.82 25.89 -12.68
CA ARG A 267 -28.74 25.40 -14.07
C ARG A 267 -29.02 23.90 -14.18
N ILE A 268 -28.63 23.10 -13.19
CA ILE A 268 -28.96 21.67 -13.13
C ILE A 268 -30.47 21.46 -13.05
N VAL A 269 -31.16 22.21 -12.17
CA VAL A 269 -32.65 22.14 -12.04
C VAL A 269 -33.35 22.52 -13.32
N GLU A 270 -32.87 23.55 -14.01
CA GLU A 270 -33.40 23.95 -15.31
C GLU A 270 -33.27 22.85 -16.37
N LEU A 271 -32.05 22.26 -16.44
CA LEU A 271 -31.74 21.17 -17.38
C LEU A 271 -32.53 19.90 -17.08
N GLU A 272 -32.69 19.53 -15.82
CA GLU A 272 -33.51 18.39 -15.42
C GLU A 272 -34.96 18.59 -15.89
N LYS A 273 -35.50 19.78 -15.70
CA LYS A 273 -36.87 20.10 -16.17
C LYS A 273 -36.95 20.00 -17.70
N GLU A 274 -36.03 20.61 -18.44
CA GLU A 274 -35.96 20.51 -19.89
C GLU A 274 -35.93 19.05 -20.38
N ILE A 275 -35.14 18.19 -19.72
CA ILE A 275 -35.03 16.77 -20.05
C ILE A 275 -36.36 16.04 -19.82
N TYR A 276 -37.02 16.26 -18.66
CA TYR A 276 -38.31 15.62 -18.39
C TYR A 276 -39.43 16.13 -19.32
N ASP A 277 -39.42 17.42 -19.65
CA ASP A 277 -40.36 17.98 -20.60
C ASP A 277 -40.17 17.39 -22.02
N MET A 278 -38.93 17.16 -22.44
CA MET A 278 -38.63 16.51 -23.73
C MET A 278 -38.92 15.00 -23.72
N ALA A 279 -38.67 14.32 -22.61
CA ALA A 279 -38.93 12.88 -22.48
C ALA A 279 -40.42 12.55 -22.32
N GLY A 280 -41.24 13.51 -21.82
CA GLY A 280 -42.64 13.32 -21.53
C GLY A 280 -42.92 12.51 -20.27
N GLU A 281 -41.91 12.09 -19.55
CA GLU A 281 -42.00 11.34 -18.29
C GLU A 281 -40.82 11.65 -17.36
N THR A 282 -40.98 11.32 -16.08
CA THR A 282 -39.92 11.47 -15.07
C THR A 282 -39.20 10.14 -14.82
N PHE A 283 -37.92 10.18 -14.80
CA PHE A 283 -37.05 9.01 -14.53
C PHE A 283 -35.81 9.45 -13.76
N ASN A 284 -35.02 8.51 -13.27
CA ASN A 284 -33.79 8.82 -12.59
C ASN A 284 -32.67 9.07 -13.61
N ILE A 285 -32.37 10.36 -13.87
CA ILE A 285 -31.32 10.81 -14.80
C ILE A 285 -29.94 10.22 -14.46
N ASN A 286 -29.66 9.92 -13.17
CA ASN A 286 -28.39 9.33 -12.73
C ASN A 286 -28.34 7.81 -12.89
N SER A 287 -29.38 7.20 -13.46
CA SER A 287 -29.43 5.75 -13.70
C SER A 287 -29.18 5.42 -15.17
N PRO A 288 -28.00 4.88 -15.54
CA PRO A 288 -27.72 4.46 -16.92
C PRO A 288 -28.70 3.44 -17.49
N LYS A 289 -29.53 2.80 -16.63
CA LYS A 289 -30.57 1.82 -17.06
C LYS A 289 -31.90 2.49 -17.40
N GLN A 290 -32.11 3.73 -16.92
CA GLN A 290 -33.37 4.46 -17.14
C GLN A 290 -33.23 5.55 -18.21
N LEU A 291 -31.98 5.92 -18.53
CA LEU A 291 -31.59 6.72 -19.69
C LEU A 291 -31.56 5.83 -20.94
#